data_752e5e26bb5fc507d3f116e9e0ea223b
#
_entry.id   752e5e26bb5fc507d3f116e9e0ea223b
#
_cell.length_a   1.000
_cell.length_b   1.000
_cell.length_c   1.000
_cell.angle_alpha   90.00
_cell.angle_beta   90.00
_cell.angle_gamma   90.00
#
_symmetry.space_group_name_H-M   'P 1'
#
loop_
_entity.id
_entity.type
_entity.pdbx_description
1 polymer ?
#
loop_
_entity_poly.entity_id
_entity_poly.type
_entity_poly.pdbx_seq_one_letter_code
_entity_poly.pdbx_strand_id
1 'polypeptide(L)'
;KGYRLMPITLKNLLVTIFSFTVFIVGSIILTTIGFLLLTIGGKSEKNKLKFHTYLCNTFRLLVKAIPLVDCHLHNTTHEDFSNPGIIISNHQSHLDLMYTLMLNPKIIWLTNKWVWNCPFYGNIIRFAEFYPVSEGLDDKCVNLLKGAIERGYSILIFPEGTRSEDCSILHFYQGAFHLAN
;
A
#
# COMPACT_ATOMS: atom_id res chain seq x y z
N LYS A 1 25.30 -16.75 9.88
CA LYS A 1 24.67 -16.82 11.22
C LYS A 1 23.25 -17.31 10.99
N GLY A 2 22.97 -18.60 11.38
CA GLY A 2 21.66 -19.18 11.20
C GLY A 2 20.61 -18.46 12.03
N TYR A 3 19.52 -18.05 11.41
CA TYR A 3 18.35 -17.52 12.12
C TYR A 3 17.78 -18.63 13.01
N ARG A 4 17.85 -18.44 14.32
CA ARG A 4 17.12 -19.29 15.27
C ARG A 4 15.65 -18.93 15.13
N LEU A 5 14.88 -19.76 14.41
CA LEU A 5 13.42 -19.63 14.40
C LEU A 5 12.94 -19.68 15.86
N MET A 6 12.35 -18.59 16.34
CA MET A 6 11.72 -18.60 17.66
C MET A 6 10.60 -19.64 17.66
N PRO A 7 10.46 -20.43 18.74
CA PRO A 7 9.37 -21.40 18.83
C PRO A 7 8.03 -20.66 18.71
N ILE A 8 7.16 -21.14 17.83
CA ILE A 8 5.81 -20.62 17.68
C ILE A 8 5.07 -20.89 18.98
N THR A 9 4.79 -19.85 19.74
CA THR A 9 3.96 -19.96 20.93
C THR A 9 2.49 -20.01 20.53
N LEU A 10 1.63 -20.65 21.32
CA LEU A 10 0.18 -20.65 21.10
C LEU A 10 -0.37 -19.22 20.96
N LYS A 11 0.14 -18.28 21.74
CA LYS A 11 -0.21 -16.86 21.66
C LYS A 11 0.10 -16.28 20.26
N ASN A 12 1.30 -16.51 19.73
CA ASN A 12 1.69 -16.02 18.41
C ASN A 12 0.83 -16.63 17.30
N LEU A 13 0.51 -17.93 17.41
CA LEU A 13 -0.39 -18.59 16.47
C LEU A 13 -1.79 -17.96 16.47
N LEU A 14 -2.36 -17.74 17.66
CA LEU A 14 -3.68 -17.13 17.80
C LEU A 14 -3.71 -15.68 17.24
N VAL A 15 -2.68 -14.88 17.53
CA VAL A 15 -2.54 -13.52 16.98
C VAL A 15 -2.45 -13.57 15.45
N THR A 16 -1.68 -14.50 14.90
CA THR A 16 -1.54 -14.67 13.45
C THR A 16 -2.88 -15.04 12.80
N ILE A 17 -3.57 -16.05 13.32
CA ILE A 17 -4.90 -16.48 12.81
C ILE A 17 -5.89 -15.30 12.88
N PHE A 18 -5.95 -14.61 14.02
CA PHE A 18 -6.80 -13.44 14.19
C PHE A 18 -6.49 -12.36 13.14
N SER A 19 -5.22 -11.98 12.99
CA SER A 19 -4.79 -10.93 12.05
C SER A 19 -5.13 -11.28 10.60
N PHE A 20 -4.90 -12.53 10.18
CA PHE A 20 -5.28 -13.00 8.85
C PHE A 20 -6.80 -13.02 8.65
N THR A 21 -7.56 -13.44 9.66
CA THR A 21 -9.03 -13.44 9.58
C THR A 21 -9.56 -12.02 9.40
N VAL A 22 -9.09 -11.07 10.20
CA VAL A 22 -9.49 -9.65 10.10
C VAL A 22 -9.08 -9.08 8.74
N PHE A 23 -7.89 -9.42 8.24
CA PHE A 23 -7.43 -9.01 6.91
C PHE A 23 -8.31 -9.56 5.78
N ILE A 24 -8.68 -10.83 5.82
CA ILE A 24 -9.55 -11.45 4.80
C ILE A 24 -10.95 -10.83 4.84
N VAL A 25 -11.54 -10.69 6.02
CA VAL A 25 -12.86 -10.06 6.19
C VAL A 25 -12.83 -8.62 5.68
N GLY A 26 -11.81 -7.84 6.06
CA GLY A 26 -11.62 -6.47 5.57
C GLY A 26 -11.47 -6.41 4.05
N SER A 27 -10.77 -7.37 3.44
CA SER A 27 -10.60 -7.46 1.99
C SER A 27 -11.92 -7.76 1.26
N ILE A 28 -12.77 -8.63 1.82
CA ILE A 28 -14.09 -8.91 1.27
C ILE A 28 -14.98 -7.66 1.32
N ILE A 29 -15.00 -6.98 2.46
CA ILE A 29 -15.78 -5.74 2.65
C ILE A 29 -15.31 -4.66 1.66
N LEU A 30 -14.01 -4.41 1.56
CA LEU A 30 -13.45 -3.42 0.64
C LEU A 30 -13.72 -3.78 -0.83
N THR A 31 -13.61 -5.04 -1.19
CA THR A 31 -13.94 -5.49 -2.55
C THR A 31 -15.41 -5.22 -2.88
N THR A 32 -16.31 -5.51 -1.93
CA THR A 32 -17.75 -5.23 -2.09
C THR A 32 -18.02 -3.73 -2.22
N ILE A 33 -17.41 -2.90 -1.37
CA ILE A 33 -17.52 -1.44 -1.44
C ILE A 33 -16.97 -0.92 -2.78
N GLY A 34 -15.82 -1.40 -3.21
CA GLY A 34 -15.22 -1.03 -4.51
C GLY A 34 -16.12 -1.39 -5.68
N PHE A 35 -16.71 -2.59 -5.67
CA PHE A 35 -17.66 -3.01 -6.69
C PHE A 35 -18.89 -2.10 -6.74
N LEU A 36 -19.51 -1.83 -5.60
CA LEU A 36 -20.69 -0.97 -5.52
C LEU A 36 -20.38 0.47 -5.96
N LEU A 37 -19.28 1.05 -5.48
CA LEU A 37 -18.92 2.44 -5.77
C LEU A 37 -18.42 2.65 -7.21
N LEU A 38 -17.56 1.76 -7.70
CA LEU A 38 -16.78 1.99 -8.91
C LEU A 38 -17.29 1.23 -10.12
N THR A 39 -17.96 0.10 -9.92
CA THR A 39 -18.54 -0.68 -11.02
C THR A 39 -20.01 -0.29 -11.25
N ILE A 40 -20.82 -0.20 -10.18
CA ILE A 40 -22.23 0.19 -10.28
C ILE A 40 -22.37 1.72 -10.26
N GLY A 41 -21.72 2.41 -9.32
CA GLY A 41 -21.80 3.87 -9.15
C GLY A 41 -20.99 4.70 -10.16
N GLY A 42 -20.13 4.02 -10.96
CA GLY A 42 -19.27 4.66 -11.97
C GLY A 42 -17.94 5.17 -11.44
N LYS A 43 -16.94 5.20 -12.33
CA LYS A 43 -15.53 5.56 -12.02
C LYS A 43 -15.29 7.08 -11.99
N SER A 44 -16.14 7.85 -11.32
CA SER A 44 -15.89 9.27 -11.10
C SER A 44 -14.77 9.50 -10.09
N GLU A 45 -14.03 10.61 -10.18
CA GLU A 45 -12.97 10.95 -9.20
C GLU A 45 -13.52 11.04 -7.77
N LYS A 46 -14.77 11.49 -7.61
CA LYS A 46 -15.47 11.48 -6.31
C LYS A 46 -15.62 10.07 -5.74
N ASN A 47 -16.00 9.08 -6.55
CA ASN A 47 -16.17 7.70 -6.11
C ASN A 47 -14.83 7.02 -5.85
N LYS A 48 -13.80 7.32 -6.65
CA LYS A 48 -12.42 6.86 -6.41
C LYS A 48 -11.91 7.38 -5.07
N LEU A 49 -12.02 8.69 -4.82
CA LEU A 49 -11.60 9.28 -3.55
C LEU A 49 -12.36 8.70 -2.35
N LYS A 50 -13.66 8.45 -2.49
CA LYS A 50 -14.42 7.74 -1.44
C LYS A 50 -13.85 6.34 -1.19
N PHE A 51 -13.55 5.57 -2.25
CA PHE A 51 -12.97 4.25 -2.11
C PHE A 51 -11.61 4.30 -1.42
N HIS A 52 -10.72 5.21 -1.81
CA HIS A 52 -9.43 5.44 -1.16
C HIS A 52 -9.59 5.83 0.33
N THR A 53 -10.60 6.63 0.66
CA THR A 53 -10.91 6.99 2.06
C THR A 53 -11.33 5.75 2.86
N TYR A 54 -12.19 4.89 2.30
CA TYR A 54 -12.56 3.63 2.94
C TYR A 54 -11.34 2.71 3.12
N LEU A 55 -10.48 2.61 2.10
CA LEU A 55 -9.25 1.83 2.15
C LEU A 55 -8.33 2.32 3.27
N CYS A 56 -8.06 3.62 3.33
CA CYS A 56 -7.26 4.28 4.37
C CYS A 56 -7.82 4.00 5.78
N ASN A 57 -9.13 4.18 5.97
CA ASN A 57 -9.78 3.94 7.26
C ASN A 57 -9.76 2.46 7.65
N THR A 58 -9.92 1.56 6.69
CA THR A 58 -9.83 0.11 6.94
C THR A 58 -8.42 -0.25 7.42
N PHE A 59 -7.36 0.29 6.79
CA PHE A 59 -6.00 0.03 7.26
C PHE A 59 -5.73 0.61 8.65
N ARG A 60 -6.25 1.80 8.97
CA ARG A 60 -6.19 2.35 10.33
C ARG A 60 -6.84 1.42 11.35
N LEU A 61 -7.99 0.85 11.02
CA LEU A 61 -8.68 -0.11 11.89
C LEU A 61 -7.91 -1.43 12.01
N LEU A 62 -7.40 -1.95 10.89
CA LEU A 62 -6.60 -3.18 10.86
C LEU A 62 -5.36 -3.06 11.74
N VAL A 63 -4.57 -1.99 11.57
CA VAL A 63 -3.36 -1.77 12.37
C VAL A 63 -3.68 -1.67 13.85
N LYS A 64 -4.76 -0.96 14.22
CA LYS A 64 -5.22 -0.87 15.62
C LYS A 64 -5.74 -2.20 16.18
N ALA A 65 -6.28 -3.06 15.32
CA ALA A 65 -6.83 -4.36 15.71
C ALA A 65 -5.75 -5.44 15.87
N ILE A 66 -4.57 -5.28 15.25
CA ILE A 66 -3.48 -6.26 15.36
C ILE A 66 -2.87 -6.16 16.77
N PRO A 67 -2.99 -7.21 17.60
CA PRO A 67 -2.41 -7.20 18.92
C PRO A 67 -0.88 -7.08 18.87
N LEU A 68 -0.28 -6.40 19.85
CA LEU A 68 1.18 -6.23 19.98
C LEU A 68 1.83 -5.37 18.89
N VAL A 69 1.05 -4.61 18.14
CA VAL A 69 1.56 -3.64 17.16
C VAL A 69 1.16 -2.24 17.60
N ASP A 70 2.16 -1.42 17.93
CA ASP A 70 1.99 0.00 18.20
C ASP A 70 2.47 0.82 17.00
N CYS A 71 1.69 1.82 16.62
CA CYS A 71 2.01 2.71 15.51
C CYS A 71 2.27 4.12 16.04
N HIS A 72 3.49 4.59 15.89
CA HIS A 72 3.89 5.95 16.24
C HIS A 72 4.37 6.70 15.01
N LEU A 73 3.67 7.77 14.64
CA LEU A 73 4.09 8.65 13.55
C LEU A 73 4.96 9.79 14.13
N HIS A 74 6.23 9.80 13.74
CA HIS A 74 7.16 10.89 14.06
C HIS A 74 7.36 11.77 12.81
N ASN A 75 6.58 12.84 12.69
CA ASN A 75 6.68 13.81 11.60
C ASN A 75 7.48 15.04 12.06
N THR A 76 8.81 14.92 12.08
CA THR A 76 9.73 15.95 12.58
C THR A 76 9.85 17.16 11.65
N THR A 77 9.58 16.98 10.37
CA THR A 77 9.61 18.03 9.34
C THR A 77 8.28 18.72 9.16
N HIS A 78 7.24 18.30 9.89
CA HIS A 78 5.86 18.80 9.74
C HIS A 78 5.35 18.71 8.29
N GLU A 79 5.74 17.62 7.59
CA GLU A 79 5.32 17.38 6.21
C GLU A 79 3.80 17.26 6.12
N ASP A 80 3.21 18.02 5.20
CA ASP A 80 1.80 17.91 4.86
C ASP A 80 1.63 17.02 3.62
N PHE A 81 1.33 15.75 3.84
CA PHE A 81 1.09 14.77 2.77
C PHE A 81 -0.15 15.05 1.92
N SER A 82 -0.81 16.20 2.06
CA SER A 82 -1.95 16.62 1.23
C SER A 82 -1.52 17.10 -0.16
N ASN A 83 -0.29 17.60 -0.29
CA ASN A 83 0.27 18.02 -1.57
C ASN A 83 0.70 16.82 -2.41
N PRO A 84 0.30 16.75 -3.70
CA PRO A 84 0.69 15.65 -4.57
C PRO A 84 2.20 15.65 -4.85
N GLY A 85 2.79 14.46 -4.89
CA GLY A 85 4.22 14.31 -5.14
C GLY A 85 4.65 12.86 -5.18
N ILE A 86 5.96 12.63 -5.22
CA ILE A 86 6.54 11.30 -5.17
C ILE A 86 7.05 11.04 -3.76
N ILE A 87 6.51 10.01 -3.13
CA ILE A 87 6.90 9.55 -1.80
C ILE A 87 7.82 8.35 -1.97
N ILE A 88 9.03 8.43 -1.42
CA ILE A 88 10.00 7.34 -1.42
C ILE A 88 10.09 6.79 0.00
N SER A 89 9.98 5.47 0.14
CA SER A 89 10.13 4.78 1.42
C SER A 89 10.97 3.52 1.26
N ASN A 90 11.74 3.17 2.27
CA ASN A 90 12.36 1.85 2.36
C ASN A 90 11.28 0.79 2.63
N HIS A 91 11.58 -0.47 2.25
CA HIS A 91 10.61 -1.57 2.33
C HIS A 91 11.13 -2.70 3.22
N GLN A 92 10.55 -2.85 4.41
CA GLN A 92 10.97 -3.84 5.38
C GLN A 92 9.86 -4.85 5.75
N SER A 93 8.58 -4.42 5.60
CA SER A 93 7.45 -5.20 6.06
C SER A 93 6.23 -5.06 5.14
N HIS A 94 5.30 -6.01 5.19
CA HIS A 94 3.96 -5.83 4.61
C HIS A 94 3.17 -4.70 5.29
N LEU A 95 3.51 -4.35 6.53
CA LEU A 95 2.87 -3.27 7.26
C LEU A 95 3.24 -1.88 6.70
N ASP A 96 4.39 -1.74 6.02
CA ASP A 96 4.82 -0.46 5.43
C ASP A 96 3.76 0.09 4.48
N LEU A 97 3.13 -0.81 3.70
CA LEU A 97 2.04 -0.46 2.81
C LEU A 97 0.83 0.09 3.56
N MET A 98 0.47 -0.51 4.69
CA MET A 98 -0.65 -0.06 5.51
C MET A 98 -0.34 1.30 6.15
N TYR A 99 0.86 1.46 6.71
CA TYR A 99 1.27 2.71 7.36
C TYR A 99 1.31 3.88 6.38
N THR A 100 1.88 3.68 5.20
CA THR A 100 1.98 4.74 4.19
C THR A 100 0.63 5.16 3.64
N LEU A 101 -0.32 4.23 3.42
CA LEU A 101 -1.70 4.59 3.02
C LEU A 101 -2.48 5.32 4.11
N MET A 102 -2.09 5.16 5.38
CA MET A 102 -2.74 5.88 6.47
C MET A 102 -2.38 7.36 6.50
N LEU A 103 -1.33 7.79 5.81
CA LEU A 103 -0.88 9.18 5.76
C LEU A 103 -1.90 10.06 5.02
N ASN A 104 -2.33 9.63 3.83
CA ASN A 104 -3.31 10.36 3.03
C ASN A 104 -4.09 9.38 2.13
N PRO A 105 -5.42 9.55 1.97
CA PRO A 105 -6.21 8.72 1.06
C PRO A 105 -5.88 8.92 -0.43
N LYS A 106 -5.15 9.98 -0.80
CA LYS A 106 -4.70 10.23 -2.17
C LYS A 106 -3.29 9.69 -2.44
N ILE A 107 -2.99 8.48 -1.98
CA ILE A 107 -1.71 7.80 -2.26
C ILE A 107 -1.97 6.59 -3.16
N ILE A 108 -1.24 6.51 -4.26
CA ILE A 108 -1.22 5.38 -5.20
C ILE A 108 0.13 4.67 -5.08
N TRP A 109 0.11 3.33 -5.06
CA TRP A 109 1.33 2.53 -4.99
C TRP A 109 1.74 1.97 -6.34
N LEU A 110 3.04 1.76 -6.47
CA LEU A 110 3.58 0.78 -7.40
C LEU A 110 3.63 -0.59 -6.72
N THR A 111 3.12 -1.61 -7.39
CA THR A 111 3.01 -2.96 -6.86
C THR A 111 3.57 -4.00 -7.83
N ASN A 112 3.78 -5.22 -7.36
CA ASN A 112 4.21 -6.32 -8.21
C ASN A 112 3.03 -7.02 -8.91
N LYS A 113 3.26 -7.64 -10.07
CA LYS A 113 2.22 -8.39 -10.83
C LYS A 113 1.53 -9.46 -10.00
N TRP A 114 2.23 -10.15 -9.10
CA TRP A 114 1.63 -11.18 -8.26
C TRP A 114 0.60 -10.60 -7.29
N VAL A 115 0.85 -9.39 -6.75
CA VAL A 115 -0.09 -8.66 -5.88
C VAL A 115 -1.34 -8.27 -6.67
N TRP A 116 -1.16 -7.76 -7.89
CA TRP A 116 -2.24 -7.41 -8.81
C TRP A 116 -3.16 -8.59 -9.14
N ASN A 117 -2.58 -9.78 -9.28
CA ASN A 117 -3.31 -11.01 -9.62
C ASN A 117 -3.78 -11.80 -8.40
N CYS A 118 -3.55 -11.32 -7.18
CA CYS A 118 -3.97 -12.01 -5.97
C CYS A 118 -5.51 -12.12 -5.90
N PRO A 119 -6.08 -13.31 -5.71
CA PRO A 119 -7.53 -13.52 -5.70
C PRO A 119 -8.22 -12.80 -4.53
N PHE A 120 -7.53 -12.61 -3.40
CA PHE A 120 -8.12 -12.07 -2.18
C PHE A 120 -8.18 -10.54 -2.18
N TYR A 121 -7.14 -9.86 -2.67
CA TYR A 121 -7.05 -8.39 -2.62
C TYR A 121 -6.70 -7.73 -3.95
N GLY A 122 -6.48 -8.50 -5.03
CA GLY A 122 -6.17 -7.94 -6.34
C GLY A 122 -7.28 -7.01 -6.88
N ASN A 123 -8.55 -7.27 -6.52
CA ASN A 123 -9.64 -6.36 -6.87
C ASN A 123 -9.50 -4.99 -6.17
N ILE A 124 -9.08 -4.98 -4.89
CA ILE A 124 -8.84 -3.74 -4.15
C ILE A 124 -7.74 -2.93 -4.84
N ILE A 125 -6.64 -3.59 -5.22
CA ILE A 125 -5.51 -3.00 -5.94
C ILE A 125 -5.97 -2.35 -7.25
N ARG A 126 -6.81 -3.03 -8.03
CA ARG A 126 -7.38 -2.52 -9.29
C ARG A 126 -8.36 -1.37 -9.07
N PHE A 127 -9.21 -1.45 -8.06
CA PHE A 127 -10.14 -0.38 -7.70
C PHE A 127 -9.43 0.88 -7.20
N ALA A 128 -8.30 0.71 -6.49
CA ALA A 128 -7.46 1.81 -6.02
C ALA A 128 -6.52 2.38 -7.10
N GLU A 129 -6.59 1.88 -8.34
CA GLU A 129 -5.69 2.30 -9.44
C GLU A 129 -4.19 2.17 -9.07
N PHE A 130 -3.82 1.18 -8.24
CA PHE A 130 -2.42 0.88 -7.96
C PHE A 130 -1.80 0.19 -9.17
N TYR A 131 -0.56 0.54 -9.51
CA TYR A 131 0.05 0.12 -10.77
C TYR A 131 0.99 -1.08 -10.60
N PRO A 132 0.82 -2.15 -11.42
CA PRO A 132 1.76 -3.26 -11.42
C PRO A 132 3.01 -2.88 -12.22
N VAL A 133 4.16 -2.96 -11.55
CA VAL A 133 5.49 -2.78 -12.16
C VAL A 133 6.23 -4.11 -12.09
N SER A 134 6.79 -4.59 -13.20
CA SER A 134 7.48 -5.88 -13.23
C SER A 134 8.95 -5.79 -13.63
N GLU A 135 9.33 -4.83 -14.48
CA GLU A 135 10.67 -4.73 -15.07
C GLU A 135 11.13 -3.27 -15.19
N GLY A 136 10.63 -2.41 -14.30
CA GLY A 136 10.89 -0.98 -14.34
C GLY A 136 9.67 -0.16 -14.80
N LEU A 137 9.86 1.14 -14.89
CA LEU A 137 8.83 2.09 -15.36
C LEU A 137 9.03 2.27 -16.87
N ASP A 138 8.10 1.74 -17.67
CA ASP A 138 8.00 2.09 -19.09
C ASP A 138 7.31 3.46 -19.28
N ASP A 139 7.44 4.05 -20.47
CA ASP A 139 6.87 5.38 -20.77
C ASP A 139 5.35 5.43 -20.56
N LYS A 140 4.65 4.32 -20.81
CA LYS A 140 3.22 4.22 -20.59
C LYS A 140 2.89 4.32 -19.09
N CYS A 141 3.63 3.62 -18.26
CA CYS A 141 3.48 3.67 -16.81
C CYS A 141 3.80 5.08 -16.30
N VAL A 142 4.91 5.68 -16.74
CA VAL A 142 5.29 7.06 -16.38
C VAL A 142 4.18 8.06 -16.72
N ASN A 143 3.61 8.01 -17.93
CA ASN A 143 2.53 8.90 -18.33
C ASN A 143 1.26 8.72 -17.48
N LEU A 144 0.91 7.48 -17.13
CA LEU A 144 -0.23 7.20 -16.26
C LEU A 144 -0.02 7.74 -14.85
N LEU A 145 1.20 7.61 -14.30
CA LEU A 145 1.55 8.11 -12.98
C LEU A 145 1.61 9.65 -12.95
N LYS A 146 2.16 10.30 -14.00
CA LYS A 146 2.12 11.76 -14.15
C LYS A 146 0.66 12.25 -14.17
N GLY A 147 -0.21 11.60 -14.93
CA GLY A 147 -1.64 11.92 -14.92
C GLY A 147 -2.32 11.70 -13.57
N ALA A 148 -1.86 10.76 -12.75
CA ALA A 148 -2.35 10.62 -11.37
C ALA A 148 -1.89 11.77 -10.47
N ILE A 149 -0.65 12.23 -10.60
CA ILE A 149 -0.13 13.41 -9.87
C ILE A 149 -0.94 14.66 -10.26
N GLU A 150 -1.23 14.86 -11.53
CA GLU A 150 -2.06 15.98 -12.01
C GLU A 150 -3.48 15.95 -11.42
N ARG A 151 -4.05 14.77 -11.16
CA ARG A 151 -5.33 14.59 -10.45
C ARG A 151 -5.22 14.79 -8.94
N GLY A 152 -4.03 15.11 -8.42
CA GLY A 152 -3.78 15.40 -7.01
C GLY A 152 -3.47 14.16 -6.16
N TYR A 153 -3.02 13.05 -6.76
CA TYR A 153 -2.54 11.87 -6.05
C TYR A 153 -1.02 11.91 -5.88
N SER A 154 -0.54 11.44 -4.74
CA SER A 154 0.88 11.15 -4.53
C SER A 154 1.20 9.73 -4.96
N ILE A 155 2.39 9.51 -5.50
CA ILE A 155 2.87 8.18 -5.90
C ILE A 155 3.86 7.68 -4.87
N LEU A 156 3.55 6.55 -4.23
CA LEU A 156 4.46 5.88 -3.31
C LEU A 156 5.28 4.83 -4.04
N ILE A 157 6.59 4.92 -3.88
CA ILE A 157 7.57 4.01 -4.47
C ILE A 157 8.47 3.45 -3.39
N PHE A 158 8.63 2.13 -3.39
CA PHE A 158 9.68 1.44 -2.67
C PHE A 158 10.83 1.18 -3.63
N PRO A 159 11.87 2.04 -3.65
CA PRO A 159 12.89 1.99 -4.70
C PRO A 159 13.77 0.74 -4.61
N GLU A 160 13.74 0.03 -3.51
CA GLU A 160 14.43 -1.25 -3.32
C GLU A 160 13.79 -2.40 -4.13
N GLY A 161 12.52 -2.27 -4.55
CA GLY A 161 11.78 -3.28 -5.30
C GLY A 161 11.48 -4.57 -4.53
N THR A 162 12.16 -4.81 -3.43
CA THR A 162 11.98 -5.96 -2.54
C THR A 162 12.35 -5.59 -1.11
N ARG A 163 12.12 -6.51 -0.17
CA ARG A 163 12.51 -6.37 1.24
C ARG A 163 13.87 -7.02 1.46
N SER A 164 14.70 -6.42 2.32
CA SER A 164 15.95 -7.04 2.76
C SER A 164 15.68 -8.14 3.79
N GLU A 165 16.56 -9.14 3.84
CA GLU A 165 16.47 -10.23 4.83
C GLU A 165 17.01 -9.83 6.21
N ASP A 166 17.91 -8.83 6.25
CA ASP A 166 18.65 -8.41 7.43
C ASP A 166 18.30 -6.98 7.88
N CYS A 167 17.21 -6.40 7.34
CA CYS A 167 16.79 -5.02 7.58
C CYS A 167 17.78 -3.94 7.10
N SER A 168 18.76 -4.30 6.25
CA SER A 168 19.61 -3.30 5.58
C SER A 168 18.84 -2.59 4.47
N ILE A 169 19.25 -1.37 4.14
CA ILE A 169 18.75 -0.65 2.97
C ILE A 169 19.41 -1.23 1.73
N LEU A 170 18.60 -1.72 0.79
CA LEU A 170 19.06 -2.27 -0.47
C LEU A 170 19.35 -1.18 -1.51
N HIS A 171 19.90 -1.60 -2.65
CA HIS A 171 20.12 -0.69 -3.79
C HIS A 171 18.81 -0.07 -4.27
N PHE A 172 18.81 1.26 -4.49
CA PHE A 172 17.67 2.00 -5.02
C PHE A 172 17.67 2.00 -6.54
N TYR A 173 16.62 1.48 -7.14
CA TYR A 173 16.38 1.60 -8.57
C TYR A 173 16.02 3.03 -8.95
N GLN A 174 16.42 3.46 -10.15
CA GLN A 174 16.27 4.84 -10.61
C GLN A 174 14.82 5.23 -10.99
N GLY A 175 13.86 4.32 -10.96
CA GLY A 175 12.49 4.56 -11.43
C GLY A 175 11.80 5.76 -10.77
N ALA A 176 12.01 5.98 -9.46
CA ALA A 176 11.44 7.13 -8.76
C ALA A 176 11.98 8.47 -9.29
N PHE A 177 13.29 8.53 -9.55
CA PHE A 177 13.96 9.71 -10.09
C PHE A 177 13.57 9.95 -11.55
N HIS A 178 13.37 8.90 -12.33
CA HIS A 178 12.90 9.00 -13.71
C HIS A 178 11.46 9.53 -13.80
N LEU A 179 10.62 9.19 -12.82
CA LEU A 179 9.25 9.73 -12.73
C LEU A 179 9.24 11.22 -12.33
N ALA A 180 10.24 11.66 -11.54
CA ALA A 180 10.34 13.04 -11.06
C ALA A 180 10.81 14.06 -12.12
N ASN A 181 11.45 13.59 -13.19
CA ASN A 181 11.91 14.37 -14.34
C ASN A 181 10.86 14.37 -15.45
#